data_e5ddce789d6f497cc8315dbda288b375
#
_entry.id   e5ddce789d6f497cc8315dbda288b375
#
_cell.length_a   1.000
_cell.length_b   1.000
_cell.length_c   1.000
_cell.angle_alpha   90.00
_cell.angle_beta   90.00
_cell.angle_gamma   90.00
#
_symmetry.space_group_name_H-M   'P 1'
#
loop_
_entity.id
_entity.type
_entity.pdbx_description
1 polymer ?
#
loop_
_entity_poly.entity_id
_entity_poly.type
_entity_poly.pdbx_seq_one_letter_code
_entity_poly.pdbx_strand_id
1 'polypeptide(L)'
;MGLDVGTKTIGVASCDAAWSFAGPVETMKRGKFTHDLAKLTTMVESGGIKGIVVGLPLNMDGSDSPRTQSTRAFARNLAPLGLPVLLWDERWSTMAVEKAMIDADVSRAKRAEKVDAMAAAHILQGAIDALVNIADAD
;
A
#
# COMPACT_ATOMS: atom_id res chain seq x y z
N MET A 1 0.30 0.34 8.29
CA MET A 1 1.22 0.45 7.15
C MET A 1 0.48 0.06 5.88
N GLY A 2 0.62 0.84 4.83
CA GLY A 2 0.04 0.56 3.51
C GLY A 2 1.11 0.06 2.55
N LEU A 3 0.76 -0.92 1.71
CA LEU A 3 1.67 -1.48 0.71
C LEU A 3 1.02 -1.50 -0.66
N ASP A 4 1.74 -1.01 -1.65
CA ASP A 4 1.42 -1.16 -3.07
C ASP A 4 2.48 -2.08 -3.70
N VAL A 5 2.07 -3.31 -3.99
CA VAL A 5 3.00 -4.37 -4.40
C VAL A 5 3.04 -4.43 -5.93
N GLY A 6 4.10 -3.88 -6.51
CA GLY A 6 4.37 -3.96 -7.95
C GLY A 6 5.19 -5.19 -8.31
N THR A 7 5.52 -5.33 -9.58
CA THR A 7 6.37 -6.43 -10.05
C THR A 7 7.84 -6.24 -9.68
N LYS A 8 8.29 -5.00 -9.60
CA LYS A 8 9.71 -4.66 -9.35
C LYS A 8 9.91 -3.86 -8.06
N THR A 9 8.86 -3.25 -7.54
CA THR A 9 8.93 -2.36 -6.39
C THR A 9 7.77 -2.58 -5.45
N ILE A 10 7.94 -2.16 -4.20
CA ILE A 10 6.88 -2.10 -3.20
C ILE A 10 6.82 -0.67 -2.67
N GLY A 11 5.70 0.00 -2.89
CA GLY A 11 5.44 1.29 -2.28
C GLY A 11 5.00 1.10 -0.83
N VAL A 12 5.57 1.89 0.07
CA VAL A 12 5.30 1.79 1.51
C VAL A 12 4.79 3.13 2.01
N ALA A 13 3.71 3.08 2.77
CA ALA A 13 3.12 4.23 3.45
C ALA A 13 2.85 3.89 4.91
N SER A 14 2.76 4.91 5.74
CA SER A 14 2.35 4.73 7.14
C SER A 14 1.38 5.85 7.53
N CYS A 15 0.67 5.65 8.63
CA CYS A 15 -0.22 6.66 9.17
C CYS A 15 0.24 7.10 10.56
N ASP A 16 -0.34 8.20 11.03
CA ASP A 16 -0.11 8.71 12.39
C ASP A 16 -0.76 7.78 13.44
N ALA A 17 -0.39 7.99 14.70
CA ALA A 17 -0.90 7.19 15.81
C ALA A 17 -2.43 7.31 15.99
N ALA A 18 -3.02 8.41 15.53
CA ALA A 18 -4.46 8.64 15.57
C ALA A 18 -5.21 8.00 14.40
N TRP A 19 -4.50 7.40 13.44
CA TRP A 19 -5.06 6.82 12.21
C TRP A 19 -5.87 7.83 11.40
N SER A 20 -5.35 9.07 11.31
CA SER A 20 -6.05 10.15 10.60
C SER A 20 -5.49 10.39 9.21
N PHE A 21 -4.18 10.42 9.08
CA PHE A 21 -3.50 10.74 7.82
C PHE A 21 -2.46 9.70 7.45
N ALA A 22 -2.50 9.26 6.20
CA ALA A 22 -1.49 8.41 5.60
C ALA A 22 -0.52 9.23 4.76
N GLY A 23 0.76 8.90 4.84
CA GLY A 23 1.80 9.54 4.05
C GLY A 23 2.77 8.52 3.48
N PRO A 24 3.41 8.83 2.34
CA PRO A 24 4.41 7.94 1.75
C PRO A 24 5.65 7.85 2.62
N VAL A 25 6.23 6.66 2.73
CA VAL A 25 7.48 6.42 3.45
C VAL A 25 8.62 6.20 2.47
N GLU A 26 8.52 5.19 1.63
CA GLU A 26 9.53 4.89 0.62
C GLU A 26 8.99 3.95 -0.45
N THR A 27 9.72 3.86 -1.56
CA THR A 27 9.54 2.82 -2.57
C THR A 27 10.75 1.90 -2.48
N MET A 28 10.53 0.63 -2.09
CA MET A 28 11.61 -0.35 -2.00
C MET A 28 11.69 -1.17 -3.26
N LYS A 29 12.92 -1.53 -3.68
CA LYS A 29 13.11 -2.51 -4.74
C LYS A 29 12.79 -3.90 -4.22
N ARG A 30 12.02 -4.67 -5.00
CA ARG A 30 11.77 -6.07 -4.67
C ARG A 30 13.01 -6.90 -4.96
N GLY A 31 13.36 -7.75 -4.00
CA GLY A 31 14.39 -8.76 -4.13
C GLY A 31 13.82 -10.12 -3.73
N LYS A 32 14.63 -10.94 -3.08
CA LYS A 32 14.13 -12.17 -2.48
C LYS A 32 13.11 -11.83 -1.39
N PHE A 33 12.01 -12.57 -1.34
CA PHE A 33 10.94 -12.31 -0.39
C PHE A 33 11.45 -12.30 1.07
N THR A 34 12.38 -13.19 1.40
CA THR A 34 12.96 -13.23 2.76
C THR A 34 13.63 -11.92 3.16
N HIS A 35 14.32 -11.26 2.21
CA HIS A 35 14.94 -9.96 2.44
C HIS A 35 13.90 -8.85 2.54
N ASP A 36 12.90 -8.88 1.67
CA ASP A 36 11.80 -7.91 1.70
C ASP A 36 11.01 -8.03 3.00
N LEU A 37 10.72 -9.24 3.43
CA LEU A 37 10.03 -9.49 4.70
C LEU A 37 10.84 -9.00 5.90
N ALA A 38 12.16 -9.21 5.90
CA ALA A 38 13.04 -8.73 6.96
C ALA A 38 13.02 -7.19 7.05
N LYS A 39 13.03 -6.50 5.91
CA LYS A 39 12.95 -5.05 5.87
C LYS A 39 11.60 -4.55 6.37
N LEU A 40 10.50 -5.18 5.96
CA LEU A 40 9.17 -4.85 6.44
C LEU A 40 9.03 -5.11 7.96
N THR A 41 9.62 -6.18 8.45
CA THR A 41 9.66 -6.49 9.89
C THR A 41 10.32 -5.36 10.68
N THR A 42 11.46 -4.87 10.20
CA THR A 42 12.17 -3.75 10.83
C THR A 42 11.29 -2.49 10.85
N MET A 43 10.63 -2.19 9.75
CA MET A 43 9.71 -1.03 9.65
C MET A 43 8.54 -1.16 10.61
N VAL A 44 7.95 -2.34 10.70
CA VAL A 44 6.83 -2.63 11.61
C VAL A 44 7.24 -2.42 13.06
N GLU A 45 8.38 -2.97 13.45
CA GLU A 45 8.87 -2.89 14.83
C GLU A 45 9.25 -1.46 15.21
N SER A 46 10.02 -0.77 14.35
CA SER A 46 10.48 0.59 14.65
C SER A 46 9.35 1.63 14.56
N GLY A 47 8.34 1.38 13.75
CA GLY A 47 7.22 2.30 13.54
C GLY A 47 6.02 2.06 14.47
N GLY A 48 6.04 1.02 15.29
CA GLY A 48 4.89 0.68 16.14
C GLY A 48 3.65 0.31 15.33
N ILE A 49 3.83 -0.32 14.18
CA ILE A 49 2.74 -0.66 13.26
C ILE A 49 1.86 -1.76 13.86
N LYS A 50 0.55 -1.60 13.77
CA LYS A 50 -0.44 -2.53 14.36
C LYS A 50 -1.27 -3.29 13.33
N GLY A 51 -1.16 -2.93 12.06
CA GLY A 51 -1.89 -3.60 10.98
C GLY A 51 -1.34 -3.21 9.63
N ILE A 52 -1.66 -3.99 8.61
CA ILE A 52 -1.16 -3.80 7.26
C ILE A 52 -2.34 -3.77 6.29
N VAL A 53 -2.32 -2.81 5.37
CA VAL A 53 -3.26 -2.72 4.25
C VAL A 53 -2.48 -2.96 2.98
N VAL A 54 -2.89 -3.95 2.19
CA VAL A 54 -2.27 -4.27 0.90
C VAL A 54 -3.26 -3.93 -0.20
N GLY A 55 -2.86 -3.08 -1.14
CA GLY A 55 -3.67 -2.77 -2.30
C GLY A 55 -3.85 -3.98 -3.19
N LEU A 56 -5.08 -4.26 -3.58
CA LEU A 56 -5.43 -5.41 -4.41
C LEU A 56 -5.74 -4.95 -5.83
N PRO A 57 -4.89 -5.28 -6.82
CA PRO A 57 -5.07 -4.82 -8.20
C PRO A 57 -6.07 -5.70 -8.96
N LEU A 58 -7.36 -5.42 -8.77
CA LEU A 58 -8.42 -6.11 -9.50
C LEU A 58 -8.57 -5.55 -10.92
N ASN A 59 -9.08 -6.37 -11.84
CA ASN A 59 -9.56 -5.89 -13.14
C ASN A 59 -10.72 -4.92 -12.92
N MET A 60 -11.00 -4.09 -13.91
CA MET A 60 -12.07 -3.07 -13.80
C MET A 60 -13.44 -3.66 -13.53
N ASP A 61 -13.68 -4.91 -13.95
CA ASP A 61 -14.93 -5.63 -13.68
C ASP A 61 -14.94 -6.33 -12.31
N GLY A 62 -13.87 -6.19 -11.50
CA GLY A 62 -13.74 -6.80 -10.20
C GLY A 62 -13.16 -8.20 -10.20
N SER A 63 -12.83 -8.77 -11.37
CA SER A 63 -12.23 -10.09 -11.47
C SER A 63 -10.73 -10.07 -11.17
N ASP A 64 -10.18 -11.23 -10.82
CA ASP A 64 -8.76 -11.41 -10.55
C ASP A 64 -7.97 -11.51 -11.87
N SER A 65 -6.82 -10.84 -11.92
CA SER A 65 -5.76 -11.04 -12.91
C SER A 65 -4.65 -11.90 -12.31
N PRO A 66 -3.66 -12.34 -13.10
CA PRO A 66 -2.47 -12.99 -12.53
C PRO A 66 -1.77 -12.12 -11.49
N ARG A 67 -1.73 -10.79 -11.70
CA ARG A 67 -1.16 -9.85 -10.75
C ARG A 67 -1.97 -9.81 -9.44
N THR A 68 -3.28 -9.90 -9.51
CA THR A 68 -4.15 -9.97 -8.33
C THR A 68 -3.82 -11.20 -7.49
N GLN A 69 -3.68 -12.35 -8.15
CA GLN A 69 -3.34 -13.61 -7.48
C GLN A 69 -1.95 -13.55 -6.83
N SER A 70 -0.98 -12.97 -7.52
CA SER A 70 0.37 -12.75 -6.98
C SER A 70 0.35 -11.86 -5.73
N THR A 71 -0.46 -10.81 -5.74
CA THR A 71 -0.61 -9.91 -4.59
C THR A 71 -1.28 -10.61 -3.42
N ARG A 72 -2.28 -11.45 -3.68
CA ARG A 72 -2.91 -12.25 -2.62
C ARG A 72 -1.92 -13.21 -1.97
N ALA A 73 -1.05 -13.84 -2.77
CA ALA A 73 0.01 -14.71 -2.26
C ALA A 73 1.02 -13.92 -1.42
N PHE A 74 1.42 -12.74 -1.87
CA PHE A 74 2.30 -11.85 -1.11
C PHE A 74 1.68 -11.54 0.25
N ALA A 75 0.41 -11.16 0.28
CA ALA A 75 -0.29 -10.84 1.52
C ALA A 75 -0.33 -12.04 2.49
N ARG A 76 -0.61 -13.24 1.99
CA ARG A 76 -0.58 -14.45 2.81
C ARG A 76 0.80 -14.69 3.41
N ASN A 77 1.85 -14.41 2.66
CA ASN A 77 3.23 -14.62 3.10
C ASN A 77 3.71 -13.57 4.12
N LEU A 78 2.89 -12.56 4.43
CA LEU A 78 3.15 -11.61 5.51
C LEU A 78 2.75 -12.14 6.89
N ALA A 79 2.17 -13.34 6.97
CA ALA A 79 1.73 -13.95 8.23
C ALA A 79 2.81 -13.94 9.34
N PRO A 80 4.12 -14.15 9.05
CA PRO A 80 5.15 -14.08 10.09
C PRO A 80 5.25 -12.74 10.82
N LEU A 81 4.69 -11.65 10.26
CA LEU A 81 4.66 -10.36 10.94
C LEU A 81 3.70 -10.35 12.14
N GLY A 82 2.77 -11.30 12.21
CA GLY A 82 1.83 -11.41 13.32
C GLY A 82 0.79 -10.30 13.41
N LEU A 83 0.56 -9.57 12.30
CA LEU A 83 -0.37 -8.45 12.27
C LEU A 83 -1.58 -8.74 11.37
N PRO A 84 -2.73 -8.13 11.65
CA PRO A 84 -3.86 -8.19 10.70
C PRO A 84 -3.46 -7.61 9.35
N VAL A 85 -3.86 -8.28 8.27
CA VAL A 85 -3.62 -7.85 6.89
C VAL A 85 -4.97 -7.69 6.20
N LEU A 86 -5.25 -6.48 5.74
CA LEU A 86 -6.45 -6.15 4.98
C LEU A 86 -6.10 -5.96 3.51
N LEU A 87 -6.84 -6.62 2.62
CA LEU A 87 -6.74 -6.38 1.19
C LEU A 87 -7.71 -5.26 0.80
N TRP A 88 -7.22 -4.26 0.09
CA TRP A 88 -8.00 -3.09 -0.30
C TRP A 88 -8.04 -2.95 -1.81
N ASP A 89 -9.23 -2.81 -2.40
CA ASP A 89 -9.41 -2.61 -3.83
C ASP A 89 -8.80 -1.27 -4.26
N GLU A 90 -7.81 -1.30 -5.14
CA GLU A 90 -7.05 -0.12 -5.55
C GLU A 90 -7.36 0.36 -6.97
N ARG A 91 -8.47 -0.11 -7.57
CA ARG A 91 -8.74 0.09 -9.01
C ARG A 91 -8.50 1.50 -9.54
N TRP A 92 -8.70 2.52 -8.76
CA TRP A 92 -8.57 3.91 -9.21
C TRP A 92 -7.43 4.70 -8.54
N SER A 93 -6.78 4.13 -7.53
CA SER A 93 -5.81 4.87 -6.70
C SER A 93 -4.59 5.35 -7.48
N THR A 94 -3.95 4.47 -8.24
CA THR A 94 -2.73 4.81 -9.00
C THR A 94 -3.01 5.87 -10.05
N MET A 95 -4.14 5.76 -10.76
CA MET A 95 -4.55 6.76 -11.77
C MET A 95 -4.76 8.13 -11.15
N ALA A 96 -5.41 8.20 -10.00
CA ALA A 96 -5.66 9.44 -9.29
C ALA A 96 -4.36 10.10 -8.83
N VAL A 97 -3.42 9.31 -8.30
CA VAL A 97 -2.10 9.81 -7.85
C VAL A 97 -1.31 10.35 -9.04
N GLU A 98 -1.26 9.60 -10.14
CA GLU A 98 -0.51 10.00 -11.32
C GLU A 98 -1.05 11.30 -11.92
N LYS A 99 -2.38 11.44 -11.99
CA LYS A 99 -3.01 12.67 -12.44
C LYS A 99 -2.67 13.86 -11.53
N ALA A 100 -2.70 13.67 -10.23
CA ALA A 100 -2.34 14.72 -9.27
C ALA A 100 -0.88 15.16 -9.44
N MET A 101 0.03 14.23 -9.72
CA MET A 101 1.44 14.55 -9.97
C MET A 101 1.65 15.29 -11.28
N ILE A 102 0.91 14.94 -12.33
CA ILE A 102 0.95 15.66 -13.61
C ILE A 102 0.47 17.10 -13.42
N ASP A 103 -0.65 17.28 -12.71
CA ASP A 103 -1.20 18.61 -12.41
C ASP A 103 -0.26 19.46 -11.57
N ALA A 104 0.55 18.84 -10.72
CA ALA A 104 1.58 19.51 -9.94
C ALA A 104 2.90 19.74 -10.68
N ASP A 105 2.97 19.43 -11.97
CA ASP A 105 4.14 19.57 -12.84
C ASP A 105 5.37 18.81 -12.33
N VAL A 106 5.16 17.60 -11.81
CA VAL A 106 6.24 16.73 -11.37
C VAL A 106 6.86 16.03 -12.57
N SER A 107 8.18 16.00 -12.67
CA SER A 107 8.88 15.35 -13.78
C SER A 107 8.53 13.87 -13.87
N ARG A 108 8.60 13.31 -15.10
CA ARG A 108 8.28 11.89 -15.34
C ARG A 108 9.13 10.96 -14.47
N ALA A 109 10.42 11.23 -14.33
CA ALA A 109 11.32 10.41 -13.51
C ALA A 109 10.92 10.44 -12.05
N LYS A 110 10.63 11.62 -11.51
CA LYS A 110 10.18 11.76 -10.12
C LYS A 110 8.81 11.13 -9.89
N ARG A 111 7.90 11.19 -10.89
CA ARG A 111 6.62 10.49 -10.81
C ARG A 111 6.83 8.99 -10.68
N ALA A 112 7.74 8.41 -11.48
CA ALA A 112 8.03 6.98 -11.42
C ALA A 112 8.58 6.56 -10.06
N GLU A 113 9.43 7.39 -9.43
CA GLU A 113 9.97 7.12 -8.09
C GLU A 113 8.93 7.20 -6.99
N LYS A 114 7.95 8.11 -7.10
CA LYS A 114 7.02 8.44 -6.03
C LYS A 114 5.66 7.77 -6.15
N VAL A 115 5.28 7.35 -7.35
CA VAL A 115 3.94 6.82 -7.64
C VAL A 115 3.59 5.65 -6.70
N ASP A 116 4.51 4.71 -6.52
CA ASP A 116 4.25 3.51 -5.70
C ASP A 116 4.03 3.87 -4.23
N ALA A 117 4.87 4.74 -3.66
CA ALA A 117 4.72 5.16 -2.27
C ALA A 117 3.47 6.02 -2.07
N MET A 118 3.16 6.92 -3.03
CA MET A 118 1.94 7.72 -2.96
C MET A 118 0.69 6.88 -3.21
N ALA A 119 0.76 5.88 -4.10
CA ALA A 119 -0.33 4.94 -4.28
C ALA A 119 -0.59 4.15 -2.98
N ALA A 120 0.48 3.72 -2.30
CA ALA A 120 0.36 3.07 -1.00
C ALA A 120 -0.31 3.99 0.04
N ALA A 121 0.02 5.28 0.04
CA ALA A 121 -0.61 6.26 0.93
C ALA A 121 -2.10 6.41 0.63
N HIS A 122 -2.50 6.46 -0.64
CA HIS A 122 -3.91 6.51 -1.03
C HIS A 122 -4.67 5.26 -0.64
N ILE A 123 -4.07 4.08 -0.83
CA ILE A 123 -4.64 2.81 -0.41
C ILE A 123 -4.89 2.83 1.10
N LEU A 124 -3.88 3.22 1.87
CA LEU A 124 -3.97 3.26 3.32
C LEU A 124 -5.00 4.29 3.78
N GLN A 125 -5.03 5.48 3.19
CA GLN A 125 -5.99 6.52 3.55
C GLN A 125 -7.42 6.08 3.28
N GLY A 126 -7.68 5.43 2.14
CA GLY A 126 -8.99 4.89 1.81
C GLY A 126 -9.46 3.87 2.84
N ALA A 127 -8.58 2.98 3.25
CA ALA A 127 -8.89 1.98 4.28
C ALA A 127 -9.14 2.62 5.64
N ILE A 128 -8.35 3.61 6.04
CA ILE A 128 -8.52 4.35 7.29
C ILE A 128 -9.89 5.03 7.31
N ASP A 129 -10.23 5.75 6.25
CA ASP A 129 -11.50 6.48 6.14
C ASP A 129 -12.69 5.53 6.22
N ALA A 130 -12.60 4.37 5.58
CA ALA A 130 -13.64 3.35 5.65
C ALA A 130 -13.80 2.78 7.07
N LEU A 131 -12.69 2.52 7.77
CA LEU A 131 -12.72 2.01 9.14
C LEU A 131 -13.31 3.03 10.10
N VAL A 132 -12.98 4.31 9.95
CA VAL A 132 -13.55 5.39 10.78
C VAL A 132 -15.06 5.49 10.55
N ASN A 133 -15.52 5.43 9.30
CA ASN A 133 -16.94 5.48 8.98
C ASN A 133 -17.70 4.30 9.58
N ILE A 134 -17.12 3.10 9.59
CA ILE A 134 -17.72 1.93 10.22
C ILE A 134 -17.82 2.14 11.74
N ALA A 135 -16.78 2.65 12.37
CA ALA A 135 -16.78 2.94 13.81
C ALA A 135 -17.83 3.99 14.20
N ASP A 136 -17.96 5.03 13.38
CA ASP A 136 -18.93 6.11 13.62
C ASP A 136 -20.38 5.67 13.38
N ALA A 137 -20.61 4.62 12.60
CA ALA A 137 -21.94 4.09 12.34
C ALA A 137 -22.50 3.27 13.52
N ASP A 138 -21.64 2.83 14.41
CA ASP A 138 -22.01 2.08 15.60
C ASP A 138 -22.29 3.04 16.77
#